data_cefda32193080418745d6243c2b02441
#
_entry.id   cefda32193080418745d6243c2b02441
#
_cell.length_a   1.000
_cell.length_b   1.000
_cell.length_c   1.000
_cell.angle_alpha   90.00
_cell.angle_beta   90.00
_cell.angle_gamma   90.00
#
_symmetry.space_group_name_H-M   'P 1'
#
loop_
_entity.id
_entity.type
_entity.pdbx_description
1 polymer ?
#
loop_
_entity_poly.entity_id
_entity_poly.type
_entity_poly.pdbx_seq_one_letter_code
_entity_poly.pdbx_strand_id
1 'polypeptide(L)'
;IEANGQRVTAYISPSLKDIKERFWIGSRYLTHQEIKQSIKIIEKLKVPLTIFEVLTVIYIMNASKQNTSYHLVEAGALFAKDSTNVFDFPLAQIVVNINKQHLNFLTKKTLDEVIYQKVGFLSNFTNIYVGKQKPNVLRKIKSNLKKNKSNIIYSNSWKLIKRNNEYYYQDKKIKIKLNTRVIHSKGLLENLCHAIKIALDLKINKKIIVKTI
;
A
#
# COMPACT_ATOMS: atom_id res chain seq x y z
N ILE A 1 8.20 -4.58 -9.77
CA ILE A 1 7.30 -5.48 -10.50
C ILE A 1 7.43 -5.20 -12.01
N GLU A 2 7.20 -3.97 -12.49
CA GLU A 2 7.30 -3.62 -13.92
C GLU A 2 8.69 -3.89 -14.49
N ALA A 3 9.76 -3.56 -13.77
CA ALA A 3 11.12 -3.88 -14.15
C ALA A 3 11.38 -5.39 -14.34
N ASN A 4 10.49 -6.25 -13.83
CA ASN A 4 10.48 -7.71 -14.03
C ASN A 4 9.59 -8.15 -15.22
N GLY A 5 9.19 -7.22 -16.08
CA GLY A 5 8.37 -7.48 -17.26
C GLY A 5 6.85 -7.65 -16.98
N GLN A 6 6.40 -7.37 -15.77
CA GLN A 6 4.98 -7.52 -15.40
C GLN A 6 4.28 -6.17 -15.41
N ARG A 7 3.14 -6.08 -16.08
CA ARG A 7 2.35 -4.85 -16.12
C ARG A 7 1.60 -4.65 -14.81
N VAL A 8 1.55 -3.40 -14.34
CA VAL A 8 0.95 -3.01 -13.07
C VAL A 8 0.03 -1.83 -13.26
N THR A 9 -1.11 -1.81 -12.57
CA THR A 9 -1.84 -0.57 -12.33
C THR A 9 -1.62 -0.11 -10.89
N ALA A 10 -1.71 1.20 -10.64
CA ALA A 10 -1.62 1.75 -9.29
C ALA A 10 -2.63 2.88 -9.07
N TYR A 11 -3.20 2.88 -7.87
CA TYR A 11 -4.01 3.95 -7.33
C TYR A 11 -3.33 4.49 -6.07
N ILE A 12 -2.93 5.76 -6.10
CA ILE A 12 -2.18 6.41 -5.01
C ILE A 12 -2.82 7.72 -4.58
N SER A 13 -2.53 8.16 -3.36
CA SER A 13 -3.05 9.41 -2.81
C SER A 13 -2.10 10.04 -1.77
N PRO A 14 -2.07 11.38 -1.66
CA PRO A 14 -2.65 12.36 -2.59
C PRO A 14 -1.84 12.49 -3.89
N SER A 15 -2.39 13.20 -4.89
CA SER A 15 -1.59 13.71 -6.01
C SER A 15 -0.82 14.96 -5.58
N LEU A 16 0.34 15.22 -6.19
CA LEU A 16 1.19 16.37 -5.85
C LEU A 16 0.90 17.58 -6.75
N LYS A 17 0.80 17.38 -8.06
CA LYS A 17 0.60 18.45 -9.05
C LYS A 17 -0.65 18.25 -9.88
N ASP A 18 -0.97 17.04 -10.26
CA ASP A 18 -2.08 16.72 -11.16
C ASP A 18 -2.85 15.51 -10.67
N ILE A 19 -4.18 15.56 -10.77
CA ILE A 19 -5.07 14.47 -10.38
C ILE A 19 -4.74 13.15 -11.10
N LYS A 20 -4.17 13.21 -12.30
CA LYS A 20 -3.75 12.04 -13.10
C LYS A 20 -2.72 11.18 -12.37
N GLU A 21 -1.86 11.78 -11.55
CA GLU A 21 -0.83 11.06 -10.79
C GLU A 21 -1.39 9.96 -9.90
N ARG A 22 -2.69 10.04 -9.56
CA ARG A 22 -3.37 9.01 -8.77
C ARG A 22 -3.62 7.72 -9.55
N PHE A 23 -3.55 7.74 -10.88
CA PHE A 23 -4.04 6.67 -11.75
C PHE A 23 -2.99 6.19 -12.73
N TRP A 24 -2.12 5.29 -12.31
CA TRP A 24 -1.22 4.56 -13.20
C TRP A 24 -1.92 3.35 -13.79
N ILE A 25 -1.95 3.21 -15.12
CA ILE A 25 -2.68 2.16 -15.82
C ILE A 25 -1.78 1.34 -16.76
N GLY A 26 -0.77 0.72 -16.19
CA GLY A 26 0.10 -0.26 -16.87
C GLY A 26 1.27 0.29 -17.67
N SER A 27 1.23 1.52 -18.17
CA SER A 27 2.35 2.16 -18.89
C SER A 27 2.30 3.69 -18.89
N ARG A 28 1.18 4.26 -18.44
CA ARG A 28 0.94 5.70 -18.40
C ARG A 28 -0.06 6.08 -17.34
N TYR A 29 -0.18 7.35 -17.04
CA TYR A 29 -1.30 7.89 -16.28
C TYR A 29 -2.57 7.98 -17.13
N LEU A 30 -3.75 7.96 -16.49
CA LEU A 30 -5.00 8.34 -17.15
C LEU A 30 -4.91 9.77 -17.68
N THR A 31 -5.50 10.02 -18.82
CA THR A 31 -5.68 11.38 -19.35
C THR A 31 -6.86 12.08 -18.65
N HIS A 32 -6.88 13.41 -18.66
CA HIS A 32 -8.01 14.18 -18.18
C HIS A 32 -9.32 13.84 -18.91
N GLN A 33 -9.23 13.48 -20.20
CA GLN A 33 -10.39 13.08 -20.99
C GLN A 33 -10.98 11.76 -20.50
N GLU A 34 -10.14 10.76 -20.21
CA GLU A 34 -10.58 9.47 -19.66
C GLU A 34 -11.20 9.62 -18.26
N ILE A 35 -10.62 10.50 -17.43
CA ILE A 35 -11.18 10.85 -16.12
C ILE A 35 -12.57 11.48 -16.30
N LYS A 36 -12.71 12.49 -17.17
CA LYS A 36 -14.00 13.14 -17.47
C LYS A 36 -15.05 12.16 -18.01
N GLN A 37 -14.65 11.25 -18.89
CA GLN A 37 -15.55 10.21 -19.40
C GLN A 37 -16.03 9.27 -18.28
N SER A 38 -15.13 8.87 -17.37
CA SER A 38 -15.48 8.04 -16.23
C SER A 38 -16.46 8.77 -15.29
N ILE A 39 -16.24 10.07 -15.01
CA ILE A 39 -17.15 10.89 -14.20
C ILE A 39 -18.55 10.91 -14.82
N LYS A 40 -18.67 11.15 -16.13
CA LYS A 40 -19.96 11.15 -16.83
C LYS A 40 -20.73 9.83 -16.72
N ILE A 41 -20.01 8.70 -16.64
CA ILE A 41 -20.63 7.38 -16.42
C ILE A 41 -21.13 7.26 -14.98
N ILE A 42 -20.33 7.68 -14.01
CA ILE A 42 -20.67 7.63 -12.59
C ILE A 42 -21.86 8.52 -12.27
N GLU A 43 -21.94 9.72 -12.83
CA GLU A 43 -23.06 10.66 -12.65
C GLU A 43 -24.41 10.07 -13.06
N LYS A 44 -24.44 9.21 -14.09
CA LYS A 44 -25.66 8.52 -14.54
C LYS A 44 -26.23 7.55 -13.51
N LEU A 45 -25.42 7.07 -12.58
CA LEU A 45 -25.86 6.15 -11.53
C LEU A 45 -26.71 6.85 -10.46
N LYS A 46 -26.67 8.18 -10.38
CA LYS A 46 -27.42 9.00 -9.41
C LYS A 46 -27.23 8.57 -7.94
N VAL A 47 -26.05 8.03 -7.62
CA VAL A 47 -25.68 7.60 -6.26
C VAL A 47 -24.84 8.71 -5.63
N PRO A 48 -25.15 9.15 -4.41
CA PRO A 48 -24.33 10.13 -3.70
C PRO A 48 -23.00 9.49 -3.31
N LEU A 49 -21.92 9.99 -3.88
CA LEU A 49 -20.56 9.55 -3.63
C LEU A 49 -19.69 10.71 -3.16
N THR A 50 -18.81 10.45 -2.23
CA THR A 50 -17.72 11.36 -1.87
C THR A 50 -16.70 11.46 -3.01
N ILE A 51 -15.89 12.51 -3.02
CA ILE A 51 -14.84 12.67 -4.03
C ILE A 51 -13.89 11.47 -4.06
N PHE A 52 -13.51 10.94 -2.88
CA PHE A 52 -12.60 9.81 -2.81
C PHE A 52 -13.23 8.51 -3.37
N GLU A 53 -14.51 8.28 -3.13
CA GLU A 53 -15.25 7.16 -3.73
C GLU A 53 -15.34 7.30 -5.25
N VAL A 54 -15.63 8.49 -5.78
CA VAL A 54 -15.62 8.75 -7.23
C VAL A 54 -14.24 8.42 -7.83
N LEU A 55 -13.15 8.87 -7.18
CA LEU A 55 -11.77 8.59 -7.64
C LEU A 55 -11.46 7.10 -7.60
N THR A 56 -11.90 6.39 -6.57
CA THR A 56 -11.73 4.93 -6.46
C THR A 56 -12.48 4.20 -7.58
N VAL A 57 -13.71 4.59 -7.87
CA VAL A 57 -14.50 4.02 -8.99
C VAL A 57 -13.84 4.30 -10.33
N ILE A 58 -13.34 5.53 -10.57
CA ILE A 58 -12.58 5.87 -11.79
C ILE A 58 -11.38 4.91 -11.96
N TYR A 59 -10.61 4.69 -10.89
CA TYR A 59 -9.49 3.76 -10.93
C TYR A 59 -9.94 2.35 -11.30
N ILE A 60 -10.90 1.78 -10.58
CA ILE A 60 -11.39 0.41 -10.80
C ILE A 60 -11.90 0.23 -12.23
N MET A 61 -12.74 1.16 -12.74
CA MET A 61 -13.27 1.12 -14.09
C MET A 61 -12.21 1.12 -15.18
N ASN A 62 -11.09 1.80 -14.98
CA ASN A 62 -10.02 1.88 -15.96
C ASN A 62 -8.98 0.78 -15.79
N ALA A 63 -8.67 0.39 -14.55
CA ALA A 63 -7.77 -0.71 -14.25
C ALA A 63 -8.31 -2.06 -14.71
N SER A 64 -9.64 -2.30 -14.58
CA SER A 64 -10.29 -3.55 -15.02
C SER A 64 -10.21 -3.79 -16.54
N LYS A 65 -9.98 -2.74 -17.32
CA LYS A 65 -9.80 -2.84 -18.78
C LYS A 65 -8.36 -3.18 -19.18
N GLN A 66 -7.42 -3.20 -18.22
CA GLN A 66 -6.01 -3.42 -18.50
C GLN A 66 -5.66 -4.90 -18.30
N ASN A 67 -4.91 -5.47 -19.24
CA ASN A 67 -4.28 -6.77 -19.04
C ASN A 67 -3.03 -6.59 -18.18
N THR A 68 -3.20 -6.64 -16.86
CA THR A 68 -2.14 -6.41 -15.88
C THR A 68 -2.04 -7.56 -14.89
N SER A 69 -0.83 -7.80 -14.39
CA SER A 69 -0.56 -8.89 -13.45
C SER A 69 -0.87 -8.47 -12.00
N TYR A 70 -0.76 -7.18 -11.70
CA TYR A 70 -0.93 -6.65 -10.33
C TYR A 70 -1.66 -5.31 -10.33
N HIS A 71 -2.47 -5.13 -9.29
CA HIS A 71 -3.12 -3.88 -8.95
C HIS A 71 -2.61 -3.40 -7.60
N LEU A 72 -1.93 -2.26 -7.54
CA LEU A 72 -1.45 -1.63 -6.30
C LEU A 72 -2.46 -0.56 -5.89
N VAL A 73 -3.06 -0.72 -4.72
CA VAL A 73 -4.12 0.19 -4.25
C VAL A 73 -3.74 0.74 -2.88
N GLU A 74 -3.58 2.05 -2.79
CA GLU A 74 -3.34 2.74 -1.54
C GLU A 74 -4.68 3.12 -0.88
N ALA A 75 -4.84 2.77 0.40
CA ALA A 75 -5.97 3.23 1.20
C ALA A 75 -5.89 4.74 1.48
N GLY A 76 -7.03 5.43 1.52
CA GLY A 76 -7.07 6.87 1.69
C GLY A 76 -6.60 7.35 3.07
N ALA A 77 -7.30 6.97 4.13
CA ALA A 77 -6.99 7.42 5.49
C ALA A 77 -7.08 6.32 6.54
N LEU A 78 -8.27 5.77 6.70
CA LEU A 78 -8.63 4.68 7.61
C LEU A 78 -9.27 3.58 6.78
N PHE A 79 -8.97 2.32 7.06
CA PHE A 79 -9.34 1.23 6.14
C PHE A 79 -10.77 0.70 6.32
N ALA A 80 -11.34 0.78 7.52
CA ALA A 80 -12.64 0.19 7.85
C ALA A 80 -13.80 0.60 6.93
N LYS A 81 -13.89 1.89 6.62
CA LYS A 81 -14.91 2.47 5.73
C LYS A 81 -14.28 3.15 4.52
N ASP A 82 -13.10 2.71 4.12
CA ASP A 82 -12.40 3.25 2.98
C ASP A 82 -12.96 2.65 1.68
N SER A 83 -13.15 3.46 0.65
CA SER A 83 -13.65 2.99 -0.64
C SER A 83 -12.72 1.99 -1.33
N THR A 84 -11.46 1.90 -0.89
CA THR A 84 -10.52 0.88 -1.36
C THR A 84 -10.67 -0.47 -0.64
N ASN A 85 -11.47 -0.55 0.43
CA ASN A 85 -11.74 -1.81 1.13
C ASN A 85 -12.91 -2.59 0.46
N VAL A 86 -12.78 -2.83 -0.83
CA VAL A 86 -13.78 -3.53 -1.66
C VAL A 86 -13.26 -4.83 -2.26
N PHE A 87 -12.02 -5.19 -1.95
CA PHE A 87 -11.38 -6.40 -2.48
C PHE A 87 -11.43 -7.52 -1.44
N ASP A 88 -12.20 -8.57 -1.70
CA ASP A 88 -12.39 -9.68 -0.75
C ASP A 88 -11.13 -10.51 -0.54
N PHE A 89 -10.36 -10.74 -1.61
CA PHE A 89 -9.18 -11.61 -1.59
C PHE A 89 -7.95 -10.92 -2.19
N PRO A 90 -7.43 -9.85 -1.60
CA PRO A 90 -6.20 -9.23 -2.09
C PRO A 90 -5.02 -10.19 -1.91
N LEU A 91 -4.11 -10.22 -2.88
CA LEU A 91 -2.89 -11.04 -2.83
C LEU A 91 -2.05 -10.75 -1.59
N ALA A 92 -1.96 -9.47 -1.23
CA ALA A 92 -1.26 -9.01 -0.04
C ALA A 92 -1.90 -7.72 0.50
N GLN A 93 -1.86 -7.57 1.82
CA GLN A 93 -2.26 -6.36 2.53
C GLN A 93 -1.06 -5.82 3.31
N ILE A 94 -0.80 -4.53 3.20
CA ILE A 94 0.42 -3.91 3.69
C ILE A 94 0.08 -2.90 4.78
N VAL A 95 0.57 -3.15 5.98
CA VAL A 95 0.41 -2.27 7.14
C VAL A 95 1.74 -1.58 7.41
N VAL A 96 1.88 -0.34 6.98
CA VAL A 96 3.04 0.50 7.29
C VAL A 96 3.02 0.98 8.74
N ASN A 97 3.97 1.82 9.16
CA ASN A 97 4.02 2.33 10.52
C ASN A 97 2.74 3.10 10.88
N ILE A 98 2.09 2.72 11.99
CA ILE A 98 0.87 3.35 12.50
C ILE A 98 1.24 4.36 13.59
N ASN A 99 0.78 5.59 13.41
CA ASN A 99 0.89 6.69 14.35
C ASN A 99 -0.49 7.31 14.62
N LYS A 100 -0.55 8.26 15.54
CA LYS A 100 -1.74 9.10 15.79
C LYS A 100 -1.99 10.02 14.60
N GLN A 101 -2.82 9.56 13.65
CA GLN A 101 -3.15 10.25 12.41
C GLN A 101 -4.65 10.18 12.17
N HIS A 102 -5.19 11.11 11.37
CA HIS A 102 -6.60 11.13 10.94
C HIS A 102 -7.62 11.13 12.10
N LEU A 103 -7.26 11.73 13.22
CA LEU A 103 -8.09 11.72 14.44
C LEU A 103 -9.42 12.47 14.26
N ASN A 104 -9.50 13.41 13.32
CA ASN A 104 -10.70 14.15 12.97
C ASN A 104 -11.82 13.27 12.37
N PHE A 105 -11.46 12.10 11.82
CA PHE A 105 -12.43 11.11 11.31
C PHE A 105 -12.88 10.11 12.37
N LEU A 106 -12.41 10.22 13.61
CA LEU A 106 -12.63 9.24 14.66
C LEU A 106 -13.44 9.81 15.83
N THR A 107 -14.31 8.99 16.40
CA THR A 107 -15.14 9.35 17.55
C THR A 107 -14.29 9.49 18.82
N LYS A 108 -13.49 8.48 19.14
CA LYS A 108 -12.68 8.45 20.36
C LYS A 108 -11.33 9.15 20.24
N LYS A 109 -10.90 9.49 19.03
CA LYS A 109 -9.63 10.19 18.74
C LYS A 109 -8.40 9.56 19.43
N THR A 110 -8.40 8.25 19.62
CA THR A 110 -7.34 7.49 20.27
C THR A 110 -6.49 6.73 19.27
N LEU A 111 -5.24 6.40 19.67
CA LEU A 111 -4.37 5.54 18.86
C LEU A 111 -4.97 4.12 18.70
N ASP A 112 -5.69 3.64 19.69
CA ASP A 112 -6.34 2.32 19.66
C ASP A 112 -7.42 2.26 18.59
N GLU A 113 -8.21 3.32 18.48
CA GLU A 113 -9.20 3.43 17.42
C GLU A 113 -8.54 3.54 16.03
N VAL A 114 -7.44 4.31 15.90
CA VAL A 114 -6.65 4.33 14.65
C VAL A 114 -6.19 2.93 14.26
N ILE A 115 -5.64 2.17 15.22
CA ILE A 115 -5.16 0.80 14.97
C ILE A 115 -6.33 -0.10 14.55
N TYR A 116 -7.43 -0.08 15.27
CA TYR A 116 -8.63 -0.86 14.96
C TYR A 116 -9.15 -0.55 13.55
N GLN A 117 -9.29 0.73 13.20
CA GLN A 117 -9.76 1.17 11.89
C GLN A 117 -8.82 0.76 10.73
N LYS A 118 -7.51 0.68 10.98
CA LYS A 118 -6.53 0.33 9.95
C LYS A 118 -6.32 -1.19 9.79
N VAL A 119 -6.49 -1.98 10.83
CA VAL A 119 -6.16 -3.41 10.78
C VAL A 119 -7.30 -4.36 11.14
N GLY A 120 -8.34 -3.89 11.83
CA GLY A 120 -9.46 -4.72 12.26
C GLY A 120 -10.36 -5.21 11.12
N PHE A 121 -10.21 -4.64 9.93
CA PHE A 121 -11.04 -4.92 8.74
C PHE A 121 -10.23 -5.49 7.58
N LEU A 122 -9.01 -5.93 7.84
CA LEU A 122 -8.19 -6.60 6.83
C LEU A 122 -8.82 -7.96 6.46
N SER A 123 -8.81 -8.27 5.17
CA SER A 123 -9.36 -9.50 4.62
C SER A 123 -8.67 -10.73 5.19
N ASN A 124 -9.41 -11.85 5.28
CA ASN A 124 -8.86 -13.14 5.65
C ASN A 124 -8.23 -13.87 4.45
N PHE A 125 -7.49 -14.94 4.72
CA PHE A 125 -6.92 -15.85 3.72
C PHE A 125 -5.97 -15.17 2.72
N THR A 126 -5.23 -14.17 3.17
CA THR A 126 -4.27 -13.40 2.37
C THR A 126 -2.91 -13.34 3.08
N ASN A 127 -1.93 -12.65 2.49
CA ASN A 127 -0.70 -12.32 3.17
C ASN A 127 -0.80 -10.90 3.76
N ILE A 128 -0.61 -10.76 5.07
CA ILE A 128 -0.58 -9.46 5.74
C ILE A 128 0.85 -9.15 6.15
N TYR A 129 1.43 -8.13 5.56
CA TYR A 129 2.77 -7.65 5.89
C TYR A 129 2.68 -6.49 6.87
N VAL A 130 3.20 -6.68 8.08
CA VAL A 130 3.22 -5.65 9.12
C VAL A 130 4.62 -5.08 9.25
N GLY A 131 4.79 -3.84 8.80
CA GLY A 131 6.03 -3.08 8.92
C GLY A 131 6.40 -2.78 10.36
N LYS A 132 7.55 -2.13 10.56
CA LYS A 132 8.05 -1.80 11.89
C LYS A 132 7.08 -0.92 12.66
N GLN A 133 6.81 -1.29 13.91
CA GLN A 133 5.90 -0.62 14.82
C GLN A 133 6.57 -0.33 16.17
N LYS A 134 6.05 0.63 16.92
CA LYS A 134 6.36 0.76 18.35
C LYS A 134 5.84 -0.49 19.10
N PRO A 135 6.49 -0.96 20.19
CA PRO A 135 6.11 -2.20 20.87
C PRO A 135 4.64 -2.25 21.32
N ASN A 136 4.12 -1.15 21.87
CA ASN A 136 2.72 -1.04 22.30
C ASN A 136 1.74 -1.11 21.12
N VAL A 137 2.06 -0.49 19.97
CA VAL A 137 1.27 -0.54 18.74
C VAL A 137 1.27 -1.96 18.18
N LEU A 138 2.45 -2.61 18.10
CA LEU A 138 2.56 -3.98 17.61
C LEU A 138 1.73 -4.97 18.44
N ARG A 139 1.71 -4.82 19.77
CA ARG A 139 0.88 -5.64 20.66
C ARG A 139 -0.60 -5.50 20.33
N LYS A 140 -1.07 -4.28 20.09
CA LYS A 140 -2.46 -4.00 19.74
C LYS A 140 -2.82 -4.50 18.33
N ILE A 141 -1.92 -4.36 17.36
CA ILE A 141 -2.08 -4.95 16.02
C ILE A 141 -2.24 -6.47 16.15
N LYS A 142 -1.35 -7.14 16.89
CA LYS A 142 -1.45 -8.59 17.13
C LYS A 142 -2.77 -8.99 17.75
N SER A 143 -3.27 -8.22 18.72
CA SER A 143 -4.58 -8.46 19.36
C SER A 143 -5.73 -8.33 18.35
N ASN A 144 -5.73 -7.29 17.53
CA ASN A 144 -6.75 -7.09 16.49
C ASN A 144 -6.75 -8.20 15.44
N LEU A 145 -5.55 -8.70 15.08
CA LEU A 145 -5.38 -9.75 14.07
C LEU A 145 -5.48 -11.17 14.63
N LYS A 146 -5.74 -11.35 15.94
CA LYS A 146 -5.74 -12.69 16.58
C LYS A 146 -6.70 -13.68 15.91
N LYS A 147 -7.85 -13.21 15.42
CA LYS A 147 -8.87 -14.03 14.75
C LYS A 147 -8.75 -14.04 13.23
N ASN A 148 -7.84 -13.25 12.67
CA ASN A 148 -7.64 -13.19 11.22
C ASN A 148 -6.93 -14.47 10.73
N LYS A 149 -7.47 -15.10 9.70
CA LYS A 149 -7.00 -16.38 9.14
C LYS A 149 -5.92 -16.21 8.06
N SER A 150 -5.29 -15.07 8.00
CA SER A 150 -4.24 -14.76 7.03
C SER A 150 -2.85 -15.19 7.52
N ASN A 151 -1.92 -15.33 6.58
CA ASN A 151 -0.50 -15.46 6.89
C ASN A 151 0.08 -14.09 7.26
N ILE A 152 0.42 -13.87 8.54
CA ILE A 152 0.86 -12.57 9.03
C ILE A 152 2.39 -12.55 9.14
N ILE A 153 3.03 -11.69 8.36
CA ILE A 153 4.47 -11.53 8.23
C ILE A 153 4.89 -10.23 8.91
N TYR A 154 5.57 -10.34 10.05
CA TYR A 154 6.01 -9.18 10.82
C TYR A 154 7.42 -8.73 10.44
N SER A 155 7.74 -7.47 10.71
CA SER A 155 9.04 -6.83 10.42
C SER A 155 10.25 -7.42 11.17
N ASN A 156 10.06 -8.41 12.04
CA ASN A 156 11.17 -9.18 12.59
C ASN A 156 11.79 -10.15 11.58
N SER A 157 11.11 -10.43 10.46
CA SER A 157 11.62 -11.27 9.37
C SER A 157 12.53 -10.53 8.39
N TRP A 158 12.64 -9.19 8.47
CA TRP A 158 13.58 -8.36 7.73
C TRP A 158 14.02 -7.15 8.56
N LYS A 159 15.12 -6.51 8.21
CA LYS A 159 15.69 -5.38 8.97
C LYS A 159 16.26 -4.31 8.03
N LEU A 160 16.08 -3.04 8.42
CA LEU A 160 16.89 -1.93 7.93
C LEU A 160 18.13 -1.84 8.82
N ILE A 161 19.31 -1.97 8.23
CA ILE A 161 20.60 -1.90 8.93
C ILE A 161 21.36 -0.66 8.44
N LYS A 162 21.96 0.10 9.37
CA LYS A 162 22.91 1.18 9.07
C LYS A 162 24.32 0.73 9.45
N ARG A 163 25.27 0.84 8.52
CA ARG A 163 26.72 0.63 8.75
C ARG A 163 27.50 1.65 7.94
N ASN A 164 28.47 2.34 8.54
CA ASN A 164 29.36 3.32 7.87
C ASN A 164 28.57 4.30 6.98
N ASN A 165 27.53 4.90 7.52
CA ASN A 165 26.60 5.79 6.80
C ASN A 165 25.86 5.18 5.59
N GLU A 166 25.97 3.88 5.37
CA GLU A 166 25.23 3.16 4.36
C GLU A 166 24.05 2.39 4.95
N TYR A 167 23.00 2.20 4.18
CA TYR A 167 21.81 1.48 4.59
C TYR A 167 21.67 0.19 3.81
N TYR A 168 21.16 -0.83 4.49
CA TYR A 168 21.00 -2.17 3.93
C TYR A 168 19.63 -2.75 4.33
N TYR A 169 18.98 -3.39 3.39
CA TYR A 169 17.96 -4.40 3.67
C TYR A 169 18.66 -5.70 4.05
N GLN A 170 18.17 -6.39 5.06
CA GLN A 170 18.62 -7.74 5.41
C GLN A 170 17.46 -8.60 5.90
N ASP A 171 17.34 -9.81 5.38
CA ASP A 171 16.53 -10.89 5.93
C ASP A 171 17.40 -12.12 6.23
N LYS A 172 16.77 -13.31 6.46
CA LYS A 172 17.51 -14.55 6.75
C LYS A 172 18.36 -15.05 5.58
N LYS A 173 18.04 -14.68 4.34
CA LYS A 173 18.64 -15.24 3.12
C LYS A 173 19.57 -14.27 2.42
N ILE A 174 19.30 -12.98 2.47
CA ILE A 174 19.99 -11.99 1.67
C ILE A 174 20.24 -10.68 2.41
N LYS A 175 21.27 -9.96 1.95
CA LYS A 175 21.57 -8.58 2.29
C LYS A 175 21.68 -7.77 1.01
N ILE A 176 21.02 -6.61 0.95
CA ILE A 176 21.00 -5.70 -0.21
C ILE A 176 21.37 -4.30 0.27
N LYS A 177 22.36 -3.67 -0.37
CA LYS A 177 22.69 -2.26 -0.16
C LYS A 177 21.61 -1.41 -0.78
N LEU A 178 21.11 -0.39 -0.05
CA LEU A 178 20.08 0.52 -0.51
C LEU A 178 20.72 1.77 -1.12
N ASN A 179 20.20 2.21 -2.26
CA ASN A 179 20.58 3.49 -2.82
C ASN A 179 19.80 4.60 -2.09
N THR A 180 20.51 5.42 -1.33
CA THR A 180 19.89 6.47 -0.49
C THR A 180 19.98 7.87 -1.11
N ARG A 181 20.42 8.00 -2.37
CA ARG A 181 20.59 9.31 -3.02
C ARG A 181 19.30 10.13 -3.05
N VAL A 182 18.15 9.48 -3.17
CA VAL A 182 16.83 10.10 -3.28
C VAL A 182 15.92 9.85 -2.04
N ILE A 183 16.39 9.04 -1.08
CA ILE A 183 15.58 8.68 0.10
C ILE A 183 16.32 9.12 1.36
N HIS A 184 15.87 10.22 1.96
CA HIS A 184 16.53 10.83 3.10
C HIS A 184 15.86 10.53 4.45
N SER A 185 14.61 10.05 4.46
CA SER A 185 13.89 9.75 5.70
C SER A 185 14.01 8.28 6.09
N LYS A 186 14.22 8.01 7.39
CA LYS A 186 14.25 6.66 7.94
C LYS A 186 12.94 5.90 7.70
N GLY A 187 11.80 6.60 7.76
CA GLY A 187 10.49 6.00 7.49
C GLY A 187 10.37 5.48 6.07
N LEU A 188 10.83 6.26 5.08
CA LEU A 188 10.84 5.84 3.68
C LEU A 188 11.80 4.67 3.44
N LEU A 189 12.96 4.63 4.12
CA LEU A 189 13.87 3.49 4.05
C LEU A 189 13.26 2.21 4.67
N GLU A 190 12.50 2.33 5.76
CA GLU A 190 11.75 1.22 6.34
C GLU A 190 10.65 0.73 5.38
N ASN A 191 9.94 1.64 4.71
CA ASN A 191 8.96 1.29 3.68
C ASN A 191 9.61 0.64 2.46
N LEU A 192 10.79 1.10 2.02
CA LEU A 192 11.56 0.47 0.96
C LEU A 192 11.95 -0.97 1.33
N CYS A 193 12.43 -1.20 2.55
CA CYS A 193 12.71 -2.55 3.04
C CYS A 193 11.46 -3.45 3.03
N HIS A 194 10.31 -2.88 3.36
CA HIS A 194 9.02 -3.57 3.30
C HIS A 194 8.67 -3.97 1.86
N ALA A 195 8.80 -3.03 0.91
CA ALA A 195 8.57 -3.30 -0.51
C ALA A 195 9.54 -4.36 -1.08
N ILE A 196 10.83 -4.33 -0.69
CA ILE A 196 11.81 -5.35 -1.07
C ILE A 196 11.39 -6.72 -0.56
N LYS A 197 10.96 -6.83 0.71
CA LYS A 197 10.48 -8.09 1.28
C LYS A 197 9.33 -8.68 0.47
N ILE A 198 8.33 -7.86 0.15
CA ILE A 198 7.17 -8.27 -0.65
C ILE A 198 7.61 -8.70 -2.05
N ALA A 199 8.48 -7.92 -2.70
CA ALA A 199 9.00 -8.25 -4.03
C ALA A 199 9.73 -9.61 -4.05
N LEU A 200 10.51 -9.90 -3.01
CA LEU A 200 11.20 -11.19 -2.87
C LEU A 200 10.22 -12.36 -2.64
N ASP A 201 9.19 -12.15 -1.83
CA ASP A 201 8.16 -13.16 -1.59
C ASP A 201 7.30 -13.42 -2.85
N LEU A 202 7.12 -12.39 -3.69
CA LEU A 202 6.54 -12.51 -5.04
C LEU A 202 7.50 -13.10 -6.08
N LYS A 203 8.68 -13.59 -5.64
CA LYS A 203 9.71 -14.20 -6.49
C LYS A 203 10.27 -13.28 -7.57
N ILE A 204 10.23 -11.98 -7.38
CA ILE A 204 10.90 -11.02 -8.26
C ILE A 204 12.42 -11.24 -8.20
N ASN A 205 13.07 -11.25 -9.34
CA ASN A 205 14.49 -11.52 -9.43
C ASN A 205 15.32 -10.50 -8.62
N LYS A 206 16.18 -11.00 -7.73
CA LYS A 206 17.05 -10.16 -6.87
C LYS A 206 17.87 -9.15 -7.67
N LYS A 207 18.43 -9.53 -8.84
CA LYS A 207 19.22 -8.63 -9.68
C LYS A 207 18.38 -7.45 -10.16
N ILE A 208 17.11 -7.69 -10.50
CA ILE A 208 16.15 -6.65 -10.91
C ILE A 208 15.84 -5.73 -9.72
N ILE A 209 15.56 -6.28 -8.53
CA ILE A 209 15.32 -5.49 -7.33
C ILE A 209 16.51 -4.55 -7.07
N VAL A 210 17.74 -5.09 -7.06
CA VAL A 210 18.96 -4.29 -6.81
C VAL A 210 19.17 -3.19 -7.87
N LYS A 211 18.84 -3.46 -9.13
CA LYS A 211 18.95 -2.45 -10.20
C LYS A 211 17.90 -1.34 -10.08
N THR A 212 16.74 -1.63 -9.47
CA THR A 212 15.60 -0.71 -9.39
C THR A 212 15.67 0.23 -8.18
N ILE A 213 16.40 -0.16 -7.14
CA ILE A 213 16.58 0.62 -5.90
C ILE A 213 17.96 1.34 -5.95
#